data_22b8a800e5ddfb8aae9c455d5900d9c1
#
_entry.id   22b8a800e5ddfb8aae9c455d5900d9c1
#
_cell.length_a   1.000
_cell.length_b   1.000
_cell.length_c   1.000
_cell.angle_alpha   90.00
_cell.angle_beta   90.00
_cell.angle_gamma   90.00
#
_symmetry.space_group_name_H-M   'P 1'
#
loop_
_entity.id
_entity.type
_entity.pdbx_description
1 polymer ?
#
loop_
_entity_poly.entity_id
_entity_poly.type
_entity_poly.pdbx_seq_one_letter_code
_entity_poly.pdbx_strand_id
1 'polypeptide(L)' 'MSNELRNNLHELQVLSNNAADPQTRAIIEALRLQTAILNERLFRIELQLNEAAKRSDPA' A
#
# COMPACT_ATOMS: atom_id res chain seq x y z
N MET A 1 -6.01 -4.73 2.76
CA MET A 1 -5.49 -3.38 3.10
C MET A 1 -6.13 -2.91 4.39
N SER A 2 -5.33 -2.40 5.32
CA SER A 2 -5.85 -1.87 6.57
C SER A 2 -6.58 -0.55 6.34
N ASN A 3 -7.51 -0.21 7.25
CA ASN A 3 -8.21 1.07 7.18
C ASN A 3 -7.24 2.25 7.34
N GLU A 4 -6.24 2.08 8.19
CA GLU A 4 -5.23 3.10 8.41
C GLU A 4 -4.45 3.39 7.13
N LEU A 5 -4.00 2.34 6.43
CA LEU A 5 -3.28 2.51 5.17
C LEU A 5 -4.16 3.15 4.11
N ARG A 6 -5.42 2.74 4.04
CA ARG A 6 -6.38 3.32 3.10
C ARG A 6 -6.56 4.81 3.36
N ASN A 7 -6.68 5.20 4.62
CA ASN A 7 -6.82 6.60 5.00
C ASN A 7 -5.57 7.39 4.64
N ASN A 8 -4.38 6.81 4.86
CA ASN A 8 -3.12 7.47 4.51
C ASN A 8 -3.01 7.69 3.00
N LEU A 9 -3.40 6.69 2.21
CA LEU A 9 -3.40 6.82 0.74
C LEU A 9 -4.37 7.89 0.28
N HIS A 10 -5.53 7.98 0.94
CA HIS A 10 -6.52 9.01 0.63
C HIS A 10 -5.97 10.40 0.96
N GLU A 11 -5.33 10.55 2.11
CA GLU A 11 -4.72 11.81 2.50
C GLU A 11 -3.65 12.26 1.51
N LEU A 12 -2.82 11.33 1.03
CA LEU A 12 -1.84 11.65 0.00
C LEU A 12 -2.51 12.11 -1.29
N GLN A 13 -3.64 11.51 -1.66
CA GLN A 13 -4.40 11.93 -2.83
C GLN A 13 -4.92 13.34 -2.67
N VAL A 14 -5.43 13.69 -1.49
CA VAL A 14 -5.94 15.03 -1.20
C VAL A 14 -4.80 16.04 -1.28
N LEU A 15 -3.64 15.72 -0.71
CA LEU A 15 -2.48 16.59 -0.78
C LEU A 15 -2.03 16.81 -2.22
N SER A 16 -2.03 15.76 -3.03
CA SER A 16 -1.69 15.86 -4.44
C SER A 16 -2.66 16.80 -5.17
N ASN A 17 -3.95 16.64 -4.93
CA ASN A 17 -4.96 17.46 -5.60
C ASN A 17 -4.87 18.93 -5.22
N ASN A 18 -4.40 19.23 -4.01
CA ASN A 18 -4.29 20.60 -3.51
C ASN A 18 -2.93 21.23 -3.79
N ALA A 19 -1.96 20.46 -4.28
CA ALA A 19 -0.62 20.98 -4.56
C ALA A 19 -0.69 21.89 -5.80
N ALA A 20 -0.15 23.11 -5.68
CA ALA A 20 -0.11 24.05 -6.78
C ALA A 20 1.02 23.75 -7.76
N ASP A 21 2.09 23.11 -7.28
CA ASP A 21 3.27 22.80 -8.06
C ASP A 21 3.16 21.41 -8.71
N PRO A 22 3.24 21.32 -10.06
CA PRO A 22 3.16 20.04 -10.74
C PRO A 22 4.23 19.04 -10.32
N GLN A 23 5.44 19.49 -9.98
CA GLN A 23 6.49 18.59 -9.52
C GLN A 23 6.14 17.98 -8.17
N THR A 24 5.61 18.78 -7.25
CA THR A 24 5.18 18.32 -5.95
C THR A 24 4.04 17.29 -6.10
N ARG A 25 3.09 17.57 -6.99
CA ARG A 25 2.01 16.62 -7.28
C ARG A 25 2.55 15.29 -7.78
N ALA A 26 3.51 15.34 -8.71
CA ALA A 26 4.09 14.13 -9.27
C ALA A 26 4.81 13.30 -8.20
N ILE A 27 5.52 13.95 -7.30
CA ILE A 27 6.21 13.27 -6.20
C ILE A 27 5.21 12.60 -5.27
N ILE A 28 4.16 13.30 -4.88
CA ILE A 28 3.13 12.77 -4.00
C ILE A 28 2.42 11.59 -4.65
N GLU A 29 2.08 11.69 -5.93
CA GLU A 29 1.44 10.60 -6.67
C GLU A 29 2.35 9.37 -6.76
N ALA A 30 3.66 9.58 -7.00
CA ALA A 30 4.61 8.48 -7.05
C ALA A 30 4.72 7.78 -5.70
N LEU A 31 4.76 8.53 -4.60
CA LEU A 31 4.81 7.96 -3.26
C LEU A 31 3.54 7.17 -2.94
N ARG A 32 2.39 7.69 -3.32
CA ARG A 32 1.13 7.00 -3.11
C ARG A 32 1.10 5.67 -3.86
N LEU A 33 1.48 5.69 -5.12
CA LEU A 33 1.51 4.49 -5.94
C LEU A 33 2.50 3.47 -5.41
N GLN A 34 3.69 3.91 -5.03
CA GLN A 34 4.71 3.03 -4.47
C GLN A 34 4.23 2.38 -3.18
N THR A 35 3.58 3.13 -2.30
CA THR A 35 3.02 2.61 -1.06
C THR A 35 1.97 1.53 -1.34
N ALA A 36 1.10 1.76 -2.31
CA ALA A 36 0.08 0.79 -2.69
C ALA A 36 0.71 -0.51 -3.22
N ILE A 37 1.73 -0.40 -4.06
CA ILE A 37 2.42 -1.56 -4.61
C ILE A 37 3.10 -2.37 -3.51
N LEU A 38 3.80 -1.70 -2.59
CA LEU A 38 4.46 -2.37 -1.47
C LEU A 38 3.45 -3.09 -0.59
N ASN A 39 2.30 -2.47 -0.35
CA ASN A 39 1.25 -3.09 0.44
C ASN A 39 0.71 -4.36 -0.23
N GLU A 40 0.53 -4.35 -1.55
CA GLU A 40 0.11 -5.54 -2.28
C GLU A 40 1.11 -6.67 -2.15
N ARG A 41 2.40 -6.36 -2.25
CA ARG A 41 3.45 -7.36 -2.13
C ARG A 41 3.49 -7.97 -0.73
N LEU A 42 3.35 -7.13 0.30
CA LEU A 42 3.29 -7.61 1.68
C LEU A 42 2.09 -8.53 1.89
N PHE A 43 0.96 -8.17 1.35
CA PHE A 43 -0.25 -8.98 1.45
C PHE A 43 -0.05 -10.35 0.81
N ARG A 44 0.59 -10.41 -0.36
CA ARG A 44 0.88 -11.66 -1.03
C ARG A 44 1.83 -12.54 -0.22
N ILE A 45 2.85 -11.93 0.36
CA ILE A 45 3.80 -12.66 1.20
C ILE A 45 3.09 -13.23 2.42
N GLU A 46 2.23 -12.45 3.06
CA GLU A 46 1.45 -12.91 4.21
C GLU A 46 0.57 -14.10 3.84
N LEU A 47 -0.09 -14.04 2.69
CA LEU A 47 -0.91 -15.16 2.22
C LEU A 47 -0.06 -16.41 2.00
N GLN A 48 1.10 -16.27 1.38
CA GLN A 48 1.99 -17.40 1.13
C GLN A 48 2.49 -18.01 2.43
N LEU A 49 2.84 -17.19 3.41
CA LEU A 49 3.29 -17.66 4.71
C LEU A 49 2.16 -18.39 5.44
N ASN A 50 0.95 -17.87 5.38
CA ASN A 50 -0.20 -18.53 6.00
C ASN A 50 -0.49 -19.88 5.35
N GLU A 51 -0.41 -19.97 4.04
CA GLU A 51 -0.60 -21.22 3.32
C GLU A 51 0.49 -22.23 3.65
N ALA A 52 1.75 -21.78 3.72
CA ALA A 52 2.86 -22.64 4.09
C ALA A 52 2.70 -23.17 5.51
N ALA A 53 2.25 -22.32 6.44
CA ALA A 53 2.00 -22.74 7.82
C ALA A 53 0.91 -23.79 7.89
N LYS A 54 -0.15 -23.66 7.10
CA LYS A 54 -1.23 -24.65 7.04
C LYS A 54 -0.76 -25.97 6.48
N ARG A 55 0.11 -25.94 5.46
CA ARG A 55 0.62 -27.14 4.83
C ARG A 55 1.58 -27.91 5.73
N SER A 56 2.34 -27.19 6.54
CA SER A 56 3.30 -27.82 7.44
C SER A 56 2.69 -28.25 8.76
N ASP A 57 1.43 -27.98 8.98
CA ASP A 57 0.70 -28.41 10.17
C ASP A 57 0.45 -29.92 10.06
N PRO A 58 1.02 -30.72 10.98
CA PRO A 58 0.74 -32.17 11.00
C PRO A 58 -0.69 -32.38 11.48
N ALA A 59 -1.53 -32.66 10.58
CA ALA A 59 -2.94 -32.85 10.87
C ALA A 59 -3.21 -33.88 11.97
#